data_ee5dde357c724a70e3481f2096b86162
#
_entry.id   ee5dde357c724a70e3481f2096b86162
#
_cell.length_a   1.000
_cell.length_b   1.000
_cell.length_c   1.000
_cell.angle_alpha   90.00
_cell.angle_beta   90.00
_cell.angle_gamma   90.00
#
_symmetry.space_group_name_H-M   'P 1'
#
loop_
_entity.id
_entity.type
_entity.pdbx_description
1 polymer ?
#
loop_
_entity_poly.entity_id
_entity_poly.type
_entity_poly.pdbx_seq_one_letter_code
_entity_poly.pdbx_strand_id
1 'polypeptide(L)'
;PVSEAMFMRDASMLTSVFMQVIIFATLFIFIYILIKRVIINNLQKINDTLRRITQGDLNVTVDVRSNSEFSSLSDDINSTVSTLKRYIAEAAARIDRELEYAKQIQLSALPTNFPEKENFEIYAQMIAAKEVGGDFYDFYKLSDSTVAFLAADVSGKGIPAAMFMMTAKTIIKDLAESGLPVNEVFTRANEKLCENNESGMFVTAWMGILDLTTGKMQFANAGHNPPLLKRANGEFEYLRTRAGFVLAGMEGVRYRVGELTLSPRDRLFLYTDGVTEATNTENKLYGEDRLLSFMNQNATIEATAFLPALKANIDEFVGEAPQFDDITMLM
;
A
#
# COMPACT_ATOMS: atom_id res chain seq x y z
N PRO A 1 34.93 51.64 83.44
CA PRO A 1 33.87 52.42 82.81
C PRO A 1 34.06 52.63 81.27
N VAL A 2 35.27 53.08 80.82
CA VAL A 2 35.44 53.29 79.33
C VAL A 2 35.50 51.94 78.54
N SER A 3 36.19 50.93 79.11
CA SER A 3 36.33 49.62 78.53
C SER A 3 34.97 48.83 78.40
N GLU A 4 34.05 48.97 79.37
CA GLU A 4 32.72 48.38 79.28
C GLU A 4 31.82 49.04 78.24
N ALA A 5 31.95 50.38 78.10
CA ALA A 5 31.16 51.09 77.09
C ALA A 5 31.62 50.76 75.69
N MET A 6 32.95 50.56 75.49
CA MET A 6 33.49 50.07 74.20
C MET A 6 33.04 48.64 73.92
N PHE A 7 33.09 47.72 74.84
CA PHE A 7 32.67 46.36 74.70
C PHE A 7 31.17 46.28 74.31
N MET A 8 30.33 47.07 75.03
CA MET A 8 28.88 47.14 74.75
C MET A 8 28.60 47.71 73.36
N ARG A 9 29.37 48.69 72.86
CA ARG A 9 29.27 49.26 71.54
C ARG A 9 29.67 48.25 70.45
N ASP A 10 30.77 47.54 70.65
CA ASP A 10 31.26 46.56 69.70
C ASP A 10 30.38 45.33 69.65
N ALA A 11 29.80 44.87 70.79
CA ALA A 11 28.80 43.83 70.85
C ALA A 11 27.48 44.23 70.12
N SER A 12 27.04 45.49 70.29
CA SER A 12 25.87 46.01 69.59
C SER A 12 26.07 46.17 68.09
N MET A 13 27.26 46.57 67.68
CA MET A 13 27.65 46.59 66.25
C MET A 13 27.66 45.18 65.65
N LEU A 14 28.24 44.20 66.34
CA LEU A 14 28.26 42.80 65.88
C LEU A 14 26.87 42.21 65.76
N THR A 15 26.00 42.42 66.71
CA THR A 15 24.57 41.99 66.68
C THR A 15 23.82 42.67 65.54
N SER A 16 24.05 43.96 65.28
CA SER A 16 23.42 44.66 64.17
C SER A 16 23.86 44.12 62.80
N VAL A 17 25.16 43.89 62.62
CA VAL A 17 25.69 43.26 61.37
C VAL A 17 25.15 41.86 61.17
N PHE A 18 25.06 41.06 62.26
CA PHE A 18 24.51 39.70 62.22
C PHE A 18 23.04 39.71 61.82
N MET A 19 22.23 40.61 62.41
CA MET A 19 20.84 40.79 62.04
C MET A 19 20.66 41.22 60.57
N GLN A 20 21.53 42.12 60.07
CA GLN A 20 21.47 42.50 58.64
C GLN A 20 21.75 41.31 57.72
N VAL A 21 22.79 40.50 58.04
CA VAL A 21 23.10 39.28 57.26
C VAL A 21 21.94 38.31 57.24
N ILE A 22 21.26 38.10 58.36
CA ILE A 22 20.05 37.23 58.43
C ILE A 22 18.92 37.79 57.57
N ILE A 23 18.66 39.09 57.63
CA ILE A 23 17.62 39.73 56.81
C ILE A 23 17.92 39.58 55.31
N PHE A 24 19.17 39.84 54.90
CA PHE A 24 19.56 39.65 53.50
C PHE A 24 19.48 38.20 53.08
N ALA A 25 19.91 37.25 53.90
CA ALA A 25 19.81 35.81 53.59
C ALA A 25 18.36 35.34 53.42
N THR A 26 17.48 35.79 54.33
CA THR A 26 16.04 35.46 54.25
C THR A 26 15.37 36.08 53.05
N LEU A 27 15.70 37.34 52.72
CA LEU A 27 15.21 38.02 51.52
C LEU A 27 15.69 37.31 50.24
N PHE A 28 16.98 36.93 50.17
CA PHE A 28 17.54 36.22 49.05
C PHE A 28 16.88 34.84 48.85
N ILE A 29 16.67 34.06 49.93
CA ILE A 29 15.99 32.79 49.88
C ILE A 29 14.55 32.99 49.40
N PHE A 30 13.86 34.01 49.90
CA PHE A 30 12.48 34.31 49.46
C PHE A 30 12.40 34.65 48.00
N ILE A 31 13.28 35.51 47.47
CA ILE A 31 13.36 35.86 46.05
C ILE A 31 13.69 34.63 45.19
N TYR A 32 14.63 33.79 45.64
CA TYR A 32 14.98 32.54 44.94
C TYR A 32 13.76 31.59 44.83
N ILE A 33 13.03 31.40 45.93
CA ILE A 33 11.80 30.55 45.90
C ILE A 33 10.75 31.12 44.96
N LEU A 34 10.57 32.44 44.98
CA LEU A 34 9.63 33.15 44.14
C LEU A 34 9.98 33.00 42.63
N ILE A 35 11.21 33.22 42.24
CA ILE A 35 11.69 33.03 40.86
C ILE A 35 11.55 31.59 40.46
N LYS A 36 11.98 30.63 41.27
CA LYS A 36 11.85 29.21 41.00
C LYS A 36 10.41 28.79 40.76
N ARG A 37 9.47 29.25 41.56
CA ARG A 37 8.06 28.87 41.52
C ARG A 37 7.31 29.55 40.35
N VAL A 38 7.58 30.82 40.10
CA VAL A 38 6.81 31.63 39.14
C VAL A 38 7.40 31.54 37.75
N ILE A 39 8.71 31.41 37.60
CA ILE A 39 9.38 31.44 36.30
C ILE A 39 9.87 30.04 35.90
N ILE A 40 10.80 29.45 36.67
CA ILE A 40 11.51 28.25 36.26
C ILE A 40 10.57 27.06 36.10
N ASN A 41 9.70 26.78 37.04
CA ASN A 41 8.78 25.64 36.97
C ASN A 41 7.78 25.78 35.80
N ASN A 42 7.32 26.98 35.49
CA ASN A 42 6.41 27.24 34.40
C ASN A 42 7.10 27.12 33.04
N LEU A 43 8.34 27.61 32.92
CA LEU A 43 9.15 27.44 31.72
C LEU A 43 9.45 25.96 31.47
N GLN A 44 9.75 25.17 32.51
CA GLN A 44 9.94 23.73 32.39
C GLN A 44 8.68 23.03 31.86
N LYS A 45 7.49 23.34 32.40
CA LYS A 45 6.23 22.76 31.92
C LYS A 45 5.99 23.07 30.43
N ILE A 46 6.20 24.30 30.01
CA ILE A 46 6.08 24.69 28.58
C ILE A 46 7.08 23.91 27.73
N ASN A 47 8.34 23.83 28.16
CA ASN A 47 9.40 23.14 27.43
C ASN A 47 9.11 21.64 27.31
N ASP A 48 8.65 20.99 28.37
CA ASP A 48 8.26 19.58 28.36
C ASP A 48 7.10 19.32 27.40
N THR A 49 6.09 20.21 27.37
CA THR A 49 4.98 20.11 26.45
C THR A 49 5.43 20.33 25.00
N LEU A 50 6.28 21.34 24.74
CA LEU A 50 6.86 21.57 23.41
C LEU A 50 7.67 20.37 22.94
N ARG A 51 8.41 19.71 23.82
CA ARG A 51 9.16 18.49 23.51
C ARG A 51 8.24 17.35 23.08
N ARG A 52 7.10 17.18 23.70
CA ARG A 52 6.08 16.20 23.27
C ARG A 52 5.51 16.56 21.93
N ILE A 53 5.20 17.83 21.66
CA ILE A 53 4.72 18.31 20.37
C ILE A 53 5.75 18.02 19.28
N THR A 54 7.05 18.28 19.50
CA THR A 54 8.10 17.97 18.54
C THR A 54 8.32 16.48 18.30
N GLN A 55 7.90 15.62 19.22
CA GLN A 55 7.89 14.16 19.08
C GLN A 55 6.62 13.63 18.38
N GLY A 56 5.73 14.54 17.93
CA GLY A 56 4.52 14.18 17.18
C GLY A 56 3.25 14.07 18.02
N ASP A 57 3.33 14.25 19.36
CA ASP A 57 2.14 14.26 20.21
C ASP A 57 1.44 15.62 20.14
N LEU A 58 0.58 15.77 19.15
CA LEU A 58 -0.22 16.98 18.98
C LEU A 58 -1.48 17.04 19.87
N ASN A 59 -1.75 16.00 20.69
CA ASN A 59 -2.93 15.99 21.56
C ASN A 59 -2.68 16.61 22.94
N VAL A 60 -1.50 17.19 23.13
CA VAL A 60 -1.15 17.91 24.36
C VAL A 60 -1.58 19.37 24.28
N THR A 61 -1.86 19.95 25.44
CA THR A 61 -2.14 21.37 25.60
C THR A 61 -1.20 21.97 26.63
N VAL A 62 -0.77 23.20 26.37
CA VAL A 62 -0.03 24.01 27.34
C VAL A 62 -1.05 24.75 28.21
N ASP A 63 -1.02 24.53 29.52
CA ASP A 63 -1.87 25.23 30.48
C ASP A 63 -1.01 25.81 31.60
N VAL A 64 -0.41 26.95 31.33
CA VAL A 64 0.36 27.74 32.32
C VAL A 64 -0.27 29.12 32.43
N ARG A 65 -0.91 29.39 33.57
CA ARG A 65 -1.73 30.61 33.81
C ARG A 65 -1.18 31.46 34.96
N SER A 66 0.13 31.44 35.19
CA SER A 66 0.74 32.10 36.35
C SER A 66 0.76 33.64 36.25
N ASN A 67 0.81 34.19 35.06
CA ASN A 67 0.72 35.62 34.75
C ASN A 67 0.21 35.80 33.29
N SER A 68 0.04 37.06 32.87
CA SER A 68 -0.46 37.41 31.54
C SER A 68 0.44 36.87 30.42
N GLU A 69 1.76 36.96 30.60
CA GLU A 69 2.76 36.55 29.58
C GLU A 69 2.73 35.03 29.36
N PHE A 70 2.73 34.25 30.45
CA PHE A 70 2.62 32.79 30.31
C PHE A 70 1.26 32.32 29.83
N SER A 71 0.19 33.05 30.18
CA SER A 71 -1.15 32.77 29.65
C SER A 71 -1.21 33.01 28.12
N SER A 72 -0.72 34.17 27.65
CA SER A 72 -0.63 34.46 26.23
C SER A 72 0.23 33.45 25.47
N LEU A 73 1.41 33.12 26.01
CA LEU A 73 2.30 32.12 25.40
C LEU A 73 1.63 30.73 25.31
N SER A 74 0.89 30.33 26.33
CA SER A 74 0.14 29.08 26.32
C SER A 74 -0.94 29.08 25.24
N ASP A 75 -1.69 30.19 25.10
CA ASP A 75 -2.73 30.34 24.10
C ASP A 75 -2.15 30.35 22.66
N ASP A 76 -1.02 31.05 22.45
CA ASP A 76 -0.33 31.10 21.17
C ASP A 76 0.20 29.73 20.74
N ILE A 77 0.80 28.97 21.66
CA ILE A 77 1.26 27.59 21.40
C ILE A 77 0.05 26.69 21.06
N ASN A 78 -1.02 26.74 21.84
CA ASN A 78 -2.21 25.92 21.59
C ASN A 78 -2.88 26.27 20.26
N SER A 79 -2.92 27.54 19.89
CA SER A 79 -3.41 28.01 18.59
C SER A 79 -2.54 27.48 17.44
N THR A 80 -1.21 27.53 17.60
CA THR A 80 -0.26 27.00 16.62
C THR A 80 -0.46 25.50 16.43
N VAL A 81 -0.58 24.72 17.51
CA VAL A 81 -0.83 23.28 17.47
C VAL A 81 -2.17 22.98 16.78
N SER A 82 -3.22 23.72 17.10
CA SER A 82 -4.53 23.59 16.45
C SER A 82 -4.45 23.84 14.94
N THR A 83 -3.75 24.88 14.54
CA THR A 83 -3.51 25.21 13.13
C THR A 83 -2.73 24.13 12.40
N LEU A 84 -1.68 23.60 13.04
CA LEU A 84 -0.88 22.48 12.51
C LEU A 84 -1.72 21.22 12.31
N LYS A 85 -2.55 20.85 13.31
CA LYS A 85 -3.51 19.73 13.19
C LYS A 85 -4.43 19.90 11.98
N ARG A 86 -4.98 21.09 11.80
CA ARG A 86 -5.85 21.39 10.66
C ARG A 86 -5.11 21.21 9.33
N TYR A 87 -3.90 21.73 9.19
CA TYR A 87 -3.11 21.56 7.96
C TYR A 87 -2.77 20.11 7.67
N ILE A 88 -2.44 19.33 8.70
CA ILE A 88 -2.19 17.89 8.54
C ILE A 88 -3.45 17.18 8.06
N ALA A 89 -4.61 17.46 8.66
CA ALA A 89 -5.88 16.87 8.27
C ALA A 89 -6.29 17.27 6.84
N GLU A 90 -6.13 18.54 6.47
CA GLU A 90 -6.40 19.03 5.11
C GLU A 90 -5.48 18.40 4.06
N ALA A 91 -4.18 18.22 4.38
CA ALA A 91 -3.22 17.56 3.50
C ALA A 91 -3.56 16.07 3.33
N ALA A 92 -3.88 15.35 4.41
CA ALA A 92 -4.31 13.96 4.35
C ALA A 92 -5.57 13.80 3.49
N ALA A 93 -6.61 14.58 3.74
CA ALA A 93 -7.84 14.55 2.96
C ALA A 93 -7.65 14.92 1.47
N ARG A 94 -6.63 15.71 1.16
CA ARG A 94 -6.29 16.01 -0.24
C ARG A 94 -5.61 14.81 -0.89
N ILE A 95 -4.66 14.17 -0.21
CA ILE A 95 -3.97 12.96 -0.70
C ILE A 95 -4.99 11.85 -0.94
N ASP A 96 -5.90 11.60 0.00
CA ASP A 96 -6.95 10.58 -0.13
C ASP A 96 -7.82 10.81 -1.37
N ARG A 97 -8.19 12.06 -1.65
CA ARG A 97 -8.96 12.40 -2.86
C ARG A 97 -8.16 12.18 -4.15
N GLU A 98 -6.88 12.54 -4.17
CA GLU A 98 -6.02 12.33 -5.35
C GLU A 98 -5.83 10.84 -5.63
N LEU A 99 -5.69 10.02 -4.59
CA LEU A 99 -5.59 8.55 -4.69
C LEU A 99 -6.90 7.92 -5.17
N GLU A 100 -8.05 8.40 -4.69
CA GLU A 100 -9.36 7.93 -5.17
C GLU A 100 -9.56 8.24 -6.67
N TYR A 101 -9.13 9.40 -7.15
CA TYR A 101 -9.13 9.68 -8.59
C TYR A 101 -8.20 8.75 -9.36
N ALA A 102 -6.99 8.50 -8.85
CA ALA A 102 -6.05 7.55 -9.47
C ALA A 102 -6.65 6.14 -9.57
N LYS A 103 -7.33 5.67 -8.51
CA LYS A 103 -8.06 4.42 -8.50
C LYS A 103 -9.15 4.35 -9.57
N GLN A 104 -9.97 5.39 -9.68
CA GLN A 104 -11.02 5.45 -10.69
C GLN A 104 -10.45 5.40 -12.12
N ILE A 105 -9.34 6.11 -12.37
CA ILE A 105 -8.65 6.07 -13.67
C ILE A 105 -8.14 4.65 -13.94
N GLN A 106 -7.48 4.01 -12.98
CA GLN A 106 -6.97 2.66 -13.12
C GLN A 106 -8.08 1.64 -13.40
N LEU A 107 -9.15 1.67 -12.62
CA LEU A 107 -10.30 0.77 -12.82
C LEU A 107 -10.99 0.99 -14.17
N SER A 108 -11.05 2.23 -14.64
CA SER A 108 -11.62 2.53 -15.97
C SER A 108 -10.77 2.02 -17.14
N ALA A 109 -9.49 1.76 -16.91
CA ALA A 109 -8.61 1.17 -17.90
C ALA A 109 -8.76 -0.35 -18.00
N LEU A 110 -9.32 -1.02 -16.97
CA LEU A 110 -9.59 -2.45 -17.01
C LEU A 110 -10.91 -2.71 -17.75
N PRO A 111 -11.02 -3.81 -18.53
CA PRO A 111 -12.27 -4.16 -19.17
C PRO A 111 -13.34 -4.52 -18.13
N THR A 112 -14.49 -3.86 -18.21
CA THR A 112 -15.65 -4.09 -17.33
C THR A 112 -16.82 -4.76 -18.06
N ASN A 113 -16.83 -4.66 -19.40
CA ASN A 113 -17.84 -5.25 -20.26
C ASN A 113 -17.33 -6.58 -20.80
N PHE A 114 -17.72 -7.66 -20.13
CA PHE A 114 -17.40 -9.00 -20.57
C PHE A 114 -18.46 -9.48 -21.56
N PRO A 115 -18.07 -10.00 -22.75
CA PRO A 115 -19.03 -10.46 -23.72
C PRO A 115 -19.72 -11.74 -23.26
N GLU A 116 -21.04 -11.68 -23.13
CA GLU A 116 -21.87 -12.88 -23.02
C GLU A 116 -22.09 -13.46 -24.41
N LYS A 117 -21.47 -14.58 -24.71
CA LYS A 117 -21.66 -15.31 -25.97
C LYS A 117 -21.99 -16.76 -25.67
N GLU A 118 -22.80 -17.36 -26.55
CA GLU A 118 -23.21 -18.78 -26.44
C GLU A 118 -22.03 -19.76 -26.42
N ASN A 119 -20.88 -19.37 -26.98
CA ASN A 119 -19.74 -20.24 -27.18
C ASN A 119 -18.56 -20.00 -26.23
N PHE A 120 -18.55 -18.92 -25.43
CA PHE A 120 -17.56 -18.71 -24.38
C PHE A 120 -18.05 -17.71 -23.33
N GLU A 121 -17.58 -17.88 -22.11
CA GLU A 121 -17.73 -16.99 -20.97
C GLU A 121 -16.34 -16.51 -20.53
N ILE A 122 -16.22 -15.24 -20.18
CA ILE A 122 -15.03 -14.68 -19.54
C ILE A 122 -15.47 -13.72 -18.44
N TYR A 123 -14.86 -13.80 -17.30
CA TYR A 123 -15.05 -12.85 -16.21
C TYR A 123 -13.74 -12.65 -15.46
N ALA A 124 -13.49 -11.43 -14.99
CA ALA A 124 -12.28 -11.10 -14.25
C ALA A 124 -12.58 -10.11 -13.13
N GLN A 125 -11.75 -10.14 -12.12
CA GLN A 125 -11.81 -9.23 -10.98
C GLN A 125 -10.40 -8.90 -10.53
N MET A 126 -10.17 -7.62 -10.18
CA MET A 126 -8.93 -7.13 -9.57
C MET A 126 -9.29 -6.36 -8.30
N ILE A 127 -8.61 -6.67 -7.20
CA ILE A 127 -8.77 -6.05 -5.89
C ILE A 127 -7.39 -5.60 -5.42
N ALA A 128 -7.15 -4.30 -5.46
CA ALA A 128 -5.88 -3.72 -5.03
C ALA A 128 -5.71 -3.82 -3.50
N ALA A 129 -4.49 -4.09 -3.05
CA ALA A 129 -4.13 -4.11 -1.63
C ALA A 129 -4.01 -2.69 -1.03
N LYS A 130 -3.76 -1.70 -1.88
CA LYS A 130 -3.76 -0.28 -1.57
C LYS A 130 -4.83 0.43 -2.40
N GLU A 131 -4.79 1.75 -2.42
CA GLU A 131 -5.73 2.55 -3.21
C GLU A 131 -5.60 2.26 -4.71
N VAL A 132 -4.38 1.99 -5.19
CA VAL A 132 -4.06 1.57 -6.56
C VAL A 132 -3.07 0.41 -6.53
N GLY A 133 -3.14 -0.50 -7.53
CA GLY A 133 -2.36 -1.72 -7.61
C GLY A 133 -1.45 -1.82 -8.83
N GLY A 134 -0.52 -2.79 -8.79
CA GLY A 134 0.32 -3.17 -9.92
C GLY A 134 -0.31 -4.21 -10.83
N ASP A 135 -1.23 -4.98 -10.29
CA ASP A 135 -1.93 -6.04 -11.00
C ASP A 135 -2.84 -5.54 -12.10
N PHE A 136 -3.01 -6.35 -13.13
CA PHE A 136 -4.04 -6.12 -14.12
C PHE A 136 -4.42 -7.39 -14.88
N TYR A 137 -5.63 -7.36 -15.40
CA TYR A 137 -6.09 -8.28 -16.43
C TYR A 137 -6.50 -7.50 -17.67
N ASP A 138 -6.52 -8.16 -18.82
CA ASP A 138 -7.09 -7.60 -20.01
C ASP A 138 -7.76 -8.66 -20.86
N PHE A 139 -8.71 -8.22 -21.68
CA PHE A 139 -9.42 -9.02 -22.63
C PHE A 139 -9.77 -8.16 -23.84
N TYR A 140 -9.42 -8.63 -25.03
CA TYR A 140 -9.73 -7.92 -26.26
C TYR A 140 -9.99 -8.87 -27.44
N LYS A 141 -10.90 -8.43 -28.29
CA LYS A 141 -11.24 -9.13 -29.51
C LYS A 141 -10.25 -8.74 -30.60
N LEU A 142 -9.48 -9.71 -31.10
CA LEU A 142 -8.53 -9.50 -32.21
C LEU A 142 -9.21 -9.65 -33.58
N SER A 143 -10.23 -10.52 -33.66
CA SER A 143 -11.07 -10.72 -34.85
C SER A 143 -12.46 -11.23 -34.42
N ASP A 144 -13.32 -11.55 -35.38
CA ASP A 144 -14.63 -12.15 -35.07
C ASP A 144 -14.55 -13.50 -34.37
N SER A 145 -13.47 -14.25 -34.62
CA SER A 145 -13.23 -15.59 -34.07
C SER A 145 -12.03 -15.67 -33.13
N THR A 146 -11.25 -14.59 -32.92
CA THR A 146 -10.02 -14.66 -32.14
C THR A 146 -10.07 -13.65 -31.01
N VAL A 147 -9.79 -14.12 -29.80
CA VAL A 147 -9.73 -13.31 -28.58
C VAL A 147 -8.36 -13.45 -27.92
N ALA A 148 -7.91 -12.39 -27.33
CA ALA A 148 -6.75 -12.38 -26.47
C ALA A 148 -7.16 -12.05 -25.02
N PHE A 149 -6.50 -12.67 -24.06
CA PHE A 149 -6.71 -12.40 -22.66
C PHE A 149 -5.41 -12.58 -21.89
N LEU A 150 -5.24 -11.83 -20.81
CA LEU A 150 -4.05 -11.91 -19.96
C LEU A 150 -4.35 -11.58 -18.51
N ALA A 151 -3.49 -12.09 -17.64
CA ALA A 151 -3.30 -11.63 -16.28
C ALA A 151 -1.82 -11.29 -16.09
N ALA A 152 -1.55 -10.23 -15.35
CA ALA A 152 -0.20 -9.73 -15.14
C ALA A 152 -0.08 -9.02 -13.79
N ASP A 153 1.13 -9.02 -13.26
CA ASP A 153 1.49 -8.37 -12.01
C ASP A 153 2.80 -7.60 -12.17
N VAL A 154 2.79 -6.35 -11.73
CA VAL A 154 3.93 -5.44 -11.76
C VAL A 154 4.60 -5.44 -10.40
N SER A 155 5.91 -5.65 -10.38
CA SER A 155 6.71 -5.61 -9.15
C SER A 155 6.51 -4.32 -8.35
N GLY A 156 6.35 -4.45 -7.03
CA GLY A 156 6.11 -3.34 -6.12
C GLY A 156 4.62 -3.02 -5.94
N LYS A 157 4.29 -1.93 -5.27
CA LYS A 157 2.90 -1.60 -4.87
C LYS A 157 2.63 -0.11 -4.92
N GLY A 158 1.35 0.25 -5.03
CA GLY A 158 0.89 1.64 -5.00
C GLY A 158 1.16 2.39 -6.31
N ILE A 159 1.31 3.71 -6.23
CA ILE A 159 1.37 4.60 -7.40
C ILE A 159 2.44 4.21 -8.44
N PRO A 160 3.71 3.92 -8.08
CA PRO A 160 4.71 3.54 -9.07
C PRO A 160 4.32 2.29 -9.86
N ALA A 161 3.85 1.24 -9.17
CA ALA A 161 3.42 0.00 -9.79
C ALA A 161 2.20 0.23 -10.70
N ALA A 162 1.21 1.02 -10.25
CA ALA A 162 0.03 1.38 -11.03
C ALA A 162 0.38 2.16 -12.32
N MET A 163 1.34 3.08 -12.26
CA MET A 163 1.82 3.82 -13.43
C MET A 163 2.50 2.89 -14.45
N PHE A 164 3.38 2.00 -13.97
CA PHE A 164 4.07 1.03 -14.82
C PHE A 164 3.08 0.02 -15.42
N MET A 165 2.06 -0.39 -14.66
CA MET A 165 0.96 -1.24 -15.10
C MET A 165 0.22 -0.63 -16.30
N MET A 166 -0.14 0.66 -16.24
CA MET A 166 -0.83 1.35 -17.33
C MET A 166 0.02 1.35 -18.61
N THR A 167 1.33 1.54 -18.48
CA THR A 167 2.28 1.49 -19.58
C THR A 167 2.38 0.08 -20.16
N ALA A 168 2.59 -0.92 -19.31
CA ALA A 168 2.71 -2.33 -19.72
C ALA A 168 1.43 -2.82 -20.43
N LYS A 169 0.27 -2.54 -19.82
CA LYS A 169 -1.04 -2.88 -20.38
C LYS A 169 -1.24 -2.30 -21.78
N THR A 170 -0.93 -1.02 -21.96
CA THR A 170 -1.09 -0.33 -23.24
C THR A 170 -0.17 -0.91 -24.31
N ILE A 171 1.11 -1.12 -23.98
CA ILE A 171 2.09 -1.69 -24.92
C ILE A 171 1.71 -3.11 -25.33
N ILE A 172 1.33 -3.97 -24.39
CA ILE A 172 0.94 -5.35 -24.67
C ILE A 172 -0.31 -5.38 -25.56
N LYS A 173 -1.31 -4.56 -25.26
CA LYS A 173 -2.54 -4.46 -26.04
C LYS A 173 -2.25 -4.04 -27.49
N ASP A 174 -1.54 -2.93 -27.68
CA ASP A 174 -1.21 -2.41 -29.03
C ASP A 174 -0.46 -3.45 -29.89
N LEU A 175 0.47 -4.17 -29.27
CA LEU A 175 1.23 -5.23 -29.95
C LEU A 175 0.35 -6.44 -30.30
N ALA A 176 -0.56 -6.82 -29.42
CA ALA A 176 -1.48 -7.92 -29.68
C ALA A 176 -2.49 -7.57 -30.80
N GLU A 177 -3.06 -6.36 -30.76
CA GLU A 177 -3.99 -5.85 -31.77
C GLU A 177 -3.31 -5.68 -33.16
N SER A 178 -1.99 -5.58 -33.20
CA SER A 178 -1.23 -5.57 -34.47
C SER A 178 -1.14 -6.94 -35.18
N GLY A 179 -1.71 -8.00 -34.59
CA GLY A 179 -1.75 -9.34 -35.18
C GLY A 179 -0.46 -10.15 -35.03
N LEU A 180 0.40 -9.77 -34.09
CA LEU A 180 1.63 -10.52 -33.80
C LEU A 180 1.30 -11.82 -33.04
N PRO A 181 2.08 -12.90 -33.25
CA PRO A 181 1.99 -14.09 -32.40
C PRO A 181 2.39 -13.77 -30.97
N VAL A 182 1.82 -14.50 -30.01
CA VAL A 182 1.90 -14.19 -28.57
C VAL A 182 3.34 -14.05 -28.04
N ASN A 183 4.28 -14.83 -28.53
CA ASN A 183 5.70 -14.72 -28.15
C ASN A 183 6.35 -13.44 -28.67
N GLU A 184 5.99 -12.99 -29.87
CA GLU A 184 6.46 -11.73 -30.42
C GLU A 184 5.85 -10.52 -29.72
N VAL A 185 4.58 -10.64 -29.27
CA VAL A 185 3.96 -9.63 -28.39
C VAL A 185 4.82 -9.43 -27.16
N PHE A 186 5.13 -10.50 -26.42
CA PHE A 186 5.94 -10.40 -25.21
C PHE A 186 7.39 -9.99 -25.49
N THR A 187 8.00 -10.47 -26.57
CA THR A 187 9.36 -10.10 -26.93
C THR A 187 9.48 -8.59 -27.18
N ARG A 188 8.57 -8.03 -27.99
CA ARG A 188 8.59 -6.60 -28.29
C ARG A 188 8.10 -5.75 -27.11
N ALA A 189 7.15 -6.25 -26.31
CA ALA A 189 6.74 -5.59 -25.09
C ALA A 189 7.92 -5.49 -24.11
N ASN A 190 8.69 -6.57 -23.94
CA ASN A 190 9.88 -6.57 -23.11
C ASN A 190 10.91 -5.54 -23.58
N GLU A 191 11.22 -5.49 -24.87
CA GLU A 191 12.15 -4.51 -25.45
C GLU A 191 11.70 -3.08 -25.14
N LYS A 192 10.41 -2.75 -25.40
CA LYS A 192 9.85 -1.42 -25.14
C LYS A 192 9.79 -1.08 -23.64
N LEU A 193 9.50 -2.05 -22.76
CA LEU A 193 9.43 -1.82 -21.33
C LEU A 193 10.81 -1.71 -20.67
N CYS A 194 11.85 -2.31 -21.26
CA CYS A 194 13.24 -2.09 -20.81
C CYS A 194 13.73 -0.68 -21.13
N GLU A 195 13.20 -0.04 -22.21
CA GLU A 195 13.54 1.33 -22.55
C GLU A 195 13.13 2.29 -21.40
N ASN A 196 14.07 3.08 -20.90
CA ASN A 196 13.84 4.08 -19.83
C ASN A 196 13.28 3.50 -18.50
N ASN A 197 13.53 2.23 -18.19
CA ASN A 197 13.14 1.60 -16.94
C ASN A 197 14.19 1.83 -15.83
N GLU A 198 14.47 3.07 -15.49
CA GLU A 198 15.43 3.44 -14.43
C GLU A 198 15.01 2.94 -13.04
N SER A 199 13.71 2.75 -12.84
CA SER A 199 13.15 2.23 -11.58
C SER A 199 13.39 0.72 -11.37
N GLY A 200 13.83 0.00 -12.43
CA GLY A 200 14.06 -1.44 -12.37
C GLY A 200 12.81 -2.27 -12.09
N MET A 201 11.64 -1.76 -12.46
CA MET A 201 10.37 -2.49 -12.31
C MET A 201 10.25 -3.58 -13.36
N PHE A 202 9.59 -4.67 -13.03
CA PHE A 202 9.34 -5.76 -13.96
C PHE A 202 7.87 -6.20 -13.89
N VAL A 203 7.44 -6.98 -14.87
CA VAL A 203 6.08 -7.49 -14.96
C VAL A 203 6.12 -9.01 -15.14
N THR A 204 5.40 -9.74 -14.30
CA THR A 204 5.02 -11.10 -14.61
C THR A 204 3.75 -11.08 -15.44
N ALA A 205 3.66 -11.89 -16.49
CA ALA A 205 2.47 -11.92 -17.35
C ALA A 205 2.23 -13.31 -17.95
N TRP A 206 0.96 -13.69 -18.01
CA TRP A 206 0.51 -14.83 -18.79
C TRP A 206 -0.54 -14.35 -19.80
N MET A 207 -0.35 -14.66 -21.08
CA MET A 207 -1.25 -14.25 -22.16
C MET A 207 -1.62 -15.43 -23.04
N GLY A 208 -2.92 -15.56 -23.36
CA GLY A 208 -3.46 -16.49 -24.33
C GLY A 208 -4.11 -15.78 -25.51
N ILE A 209 -3.93 -16.34 -26.70
CA ILE A 209 -4.66 -15.97 -27.93
C ILE A 209 -5.46 -17.21 -28.36
N LEU A 210 -6.78 -17.14 -28.29
CA LEU A 210 -7.70 -18.25 -28.52
C LEU A 210 -8.50 -18.03 -29.81
N ASP A 211 -8.48 -19.02 -30.69
CA ASP A 211 -9.42 -19.14 -31.81
C ASP A 211 -10.70 -19.84 -31.33
N LEU A 212 -11.78 -19.09 -31.25
CA LEU A 212 -13.09 -19.56 -30.78
C LEU A 212 -13.74 -20.59 -31.69
N THR A 213 -13.32 -20.66 -32.96
CA THR A 213 -13.88 -21.61 -33.94
C THR A 213 -13.28 -23.00 -33.77
N THR A 214 -11.98 -23.05 -33.51
CA THR A 214 -11.22 -24.31 -33.44
C THR A 214 -10.88 -24.72 -32.01
N GLY A 215 -11.01 -23.83 -31.05
CA GLY A 215 -10.54 -24.01 -29.68
C GLY A 215 -9.00 -23.99 -29.54
N LYS A 216 -8.26 -23.77 -30.63
CA LYS A 216 -6.81 -23.69 -30.55
C LYS A 216 -6.38 -22.39 -29.89
N MET A 217 -5.49 -22.53 -28.92
CA MET A 217 -4.94 -21.43 -28.18
C MET A 217 -3.40 -21.46 -28.23
N GLN A 218 -2.80 -20.33 -28.55
CA GLN A 218 -1.38 -20.08 -28.31
C GLN A 218 -1.23 -19.22 -27.08
N PHE A 219 -0.25 -19.53 -26.25
CA PHE A 219 0.02 -18.77 -25.03
C PHE A 219 1.51 -18.55 -24.81
N ALA A 220 1.82 -17.52 -24.02
CA ALA A 220 3.16 -17.26 -23.51
C ALA A 220 3.08 -16.95 -22.01
N ASN A 221 4.13 -17.34 -21.28
CA ASN A 221 4.28 -17.07 -19.87
C ASN A 221 5.62 -16.36 -19.61
N ALA A 222 5.56 -15.16 -19.08
CA ALA A 222 6.69 -14.33 -18.70
C ALA A 222 6.83 -14.31 -17.16
N GLY A 223 7.19 -15.43 -16.57
CA GLY A 223 7.43 -15.53 -15.11
C GLY A 223 6.18 -15.49 -14.23
N HIS A 224 5.01 -15.66 -14.81
CA HIS A 224 3.73 -15.59 -14.10
C HIS A 224 3.32 -16.95 -13.52
N ASN A 225 2.42 -16.93 -12.53
CA ASN A 225 1.87 -18.11 -11.88
C ASN A 225 1.27 -19.09 -12.90
N PRO A 226 1.39 -20.42 -12.68
CA PRO A 226 0.80 -21.40 -13.55
C PRO A 226 -0.73 -21.33 -13.48
N PRO A 227 -1.44 -21.23 -14.63
CA PRO A 227 -2.91 -21.26 -14.62
C PRO A 227 -3.45 -22.63 -14.15
N LEU A 228 -4.73 -22.65 -13.74
CA LEU A 228 -5.44 -23.89 -13.54
C LEU A 228 -6.34 -24.17 -14.74
N LEU A 229 -6.26 -25.38 -15.24
CA LEU A 229 -7.05 -25.88 -16.36
C LEU A 229 -7.97 -27.02 -15.88
N LYS A 230 -9.27 -26.92 -16.20
CA LYS A 230 -10.23 -28.00 -16.02
C LYS A 230 -10.73 -28.46 -17.37
N ARG A 231 -10.61 -29.73 -17.68
CA ARG A 231 -11.27 -30.36 -18.80
C ARG A 231 -12.75 -30.59 -18.50
N ALA A 232 -13.59 -30.69 -19.54
CA ALA A 232 -15.04 -30.79 -19.38
C ALA A 232 -15.49 -31.82 -18.33
N ASN A 233 -14.84 -32.99 -18.33
CA ASN A 233 -15.15 -34.13 -17.44
C ASN A 233 -14.08 -34.39 -16.38
N GLY A 234 -13.14 -33.45 -16.17
CA GLY A 234 -12.03 -33.58 -15.24
C GLY A 234 -12.14 -32.63 -14.04
N GLU A 235 -11.11 -32.65 -13.26
CA GLU A 235 -10.85 -31.70 -12.18
C GLU A 235 -9.94 -30.58 -12.67
N PHE A 236 -9.83 -29.51 -11.89
CA PHE A 236 -8.80 -28.48 -12.11
C PHE A 236 -7.43 -29.04 -11.78
N GLU A 237 -6.48 -28.77 -12.66
CA GLU A 237 -5.07 -29.11 -12.50
C GLU A 237 -4.21 -27.91 -12.90
N TYR A 238 -3.04 -27.75 -12.28
CA TYR A 238 -2.08 -26.72 -12.66
C TYR A 238 -1.50 -26.99 -14.04
N LEU A 239 -1.65 -26.08 -14.96
CA LEU A 239 -0.99 -26.08 -16.27
C LEU A 239 0.48 -25.66 -16.11
N ARG A 240 1.31 -26.57 -15.60
CA ARG A 240 2.73 -26.31 -15.36
C ARG A 240 3.50 -26.36 -16.66
N THR A 241 3.91 -25.21 -17.13
CA THR A 241 4.79 -25.05 -18.32
C THR A 241 6.04 -24.31 -17.89
N ARG A 242 7.10 -24.43 -18.72
CA ARG A 242 8.32 -23.68 -18.45
C ARG A 242 8.07 -22.19 -18.70
N ALA A 243 7.98 -21.42 -17.65
CA ALA A 243 7.89 -19.96 -17.73
C ALA A 243 9.15 -19.36 -18.36
N GLY A 244 8.98 -18.25 -19.07
CA GLY A 244 10.05 -17.35 -19.50
C GLY A 244 10.51 -16.45 -18.36
N PHE A 245 11.44 -15.54 -18.66
CA PHE A 245 11.85 -14.49 -17.75
C PHE A 245 10.76 -13.40 -17.72
N VAL A 246 10.70 -12.62 -16.62
CA VAL A 246 9.75 -11.52 -16.48
C VAL A 246 9.93 -10.43 -17.54
N LEU A 247 8.90 -9.70 -17.91
CA LEU A 247 8.99 -8.55 -18.80
C LEU A 247 9.69 -7.39 -18.10
N ALA A 248 10.42 -6.59 -18.87
CA ALA A 248 11.20 -5.44 -18.40
C ALA A 248 12.35 -5.77 -17.43
N GLY A 249 12.59 -7.05 -17.12
CA GLY A 249 13.67 -7.45 -16.23
C GLY A 249 15.04 -7.55 -16.89
N MET A 250 15.09 -7.79 -18.19
CA MET A 250 16.34 -7.90 -18.97
C MET A 250 16.06 -7.71 -20.48
N GLU A 251 16.92 -6.96 -21.16
CA GLU A 251 16.87 -6.79 -22.61
C GLU A 251 17.20 -8.09 -23.37
N GLY A 252 16.70 -8.22 -24.59
CA GLY A 252 17.02 -9.32 -25.49
C GLY A 252 16.37 -10.67 -25.14
N VAL A 253 15.47 -10.72 -24.13
CA VAL A 253 14.74 -11.94 -23.79
C VAL A 253 13.79 -12.33 -24.92
N ARG A 254 13.77 -13.65 -25.23
CA ARG A 254 12.85 -14.24 -26.19
C ARG A 254 11.88 -15.19 -25.48
N TYR A 255 10.60 -15.07 -25.79
CA TYR A 255 9.55 -15.88 -25.18
C TYR A 255 9.16 -17.06 -26.04
N ARG A 256 8.69 -18.12 -25.40
CA ARG A 256 8.26 -19.35 -26.08
C ARG A 256 6.75 -19.36 -26.25
N VAL A 257 6.30 -19.96 -27.34
CA VAL A 257 4.88 -20.28 -27.53
C VAL A 257 4.59 -21.63 -26.88
N GLY A 258 3.55 -21.66 -26.05
CA GLY A 258 2.86 -22.89 -25.69
C GLY A 258 1.60 -23.03 -26.54
N GLU A 259 1.16 -24.25 -26.80
CA GLU A 259 -0.05 -24.54 -27.54
C GLU A 259 -0.98 -25.40 -26.68
N LEU A 260 -2.26 -25.10 -26.72
CA LEU A 260 -3.30 -25.81 -26.03
C LEU A 260 -4.57 -25.79 -26.89
N THR A 261 -5.33 -26.88 -26.91
CA THR A 261 -6.66 -26.88 -27.49
C THR A 261 -7.69 -26.97 -26.37
N LEU A 262 -8.58 -25.98 -26.31
CA LEU A 262 -9.73 -25.97 -25.42
C LEU A 262 -10.93 -26.59 -26.13
N SER A 263 -11.61 -27.50 -25.45
CA SER A 263 -12.87 -28.08 -25.90
C SER A 263 -14.04 -27.36 -25.21
N PRO A 264 -15.27 -27.47 -25.74
CA PRO A 264 -16.43 -26.93 -25.06
C PRO A 264 -16.52 -27.42 -23.60
N ARG A 265 -16.80 -26.50 -22.67
CA ARG A 265 -16.84 -26.71 -21.21
C ARG A 265 -15.48 -26.89 -20.51
N ASP A 266 -14.35 -26.78 -21.23
CA ASP A 266 -13.07 -26.60 -20.54
C ASP A 266 -13.04 -25.23 -19.88
N ARG A 267 -12.38 -25.13 -18.74
CA ARG A 267 -12.23 -23.89 -17.98
C ARG A 267 -10.76 -23.59 -17.71
N LEU A 268 -10.39 -22.36 -17.91
CA LEU A 268 -9.04 -21.87 -17.64
C LEU A 268 -9.11 -20.73 -16.63
N PHE A 269 -8.33 -20.83 -15.56
CA PHE A 269 -8.27 -19.83 -14.51
C PHE A 269 -6.86 -19.26 -14.41
N LEU A 270 -6.74 -17.95 -14.56
CA LEU A 270 -5.52 -17.17 -14.35
C LEU A 270 -5.64 -16.39 -13.04
N TYR A 271 -4.53 -16.23 -12.35
CA TYR A 271 -4.50 -15.52 -11.08
C TYR A 271 -3.09 -14.96 -10.80
N THR A 272 -3.03 -13.89 -10.02
CA THR A 272 -1.77 -13.34 -9.49
C THR A 272 -1.43 -13.96 -8.13
N ASP A 273 -0.18 -13.81 -7.71
CA ASP A 273 0.34 -14.42 -6.48
C ASP A 273 -0.40 -13.96 -5.21
N GLY A 274 -1.00 -12.76 -5.21
CA GLY A 274 -1.84 -12.30 -4.12
C GLY A 274 -2.99 -13.24 -3.73
N VAL A 275 -3.41 -14.14 -4.63
CA VAL A 275 -4.36 -15.22 -4.30
C VAL A 275 -3.72 -16.26 -3.39
N THR A 276 -2.55 -16.78 -3.77
CA THR A 276 -1.87 -17.85 -3.03
C THR A 276 -1.01 -17.35 -1.87
N GLU A 277 -0.55 -16.12 -1.93
CA GLU A 277 0.22 -15.46 -0.88
C GLU A 277 -0.63 -14.70 0.14
N ALA A 278 -1.95 -14.69 -0.03
CA ALA A 278 -2.86 -14.18 0.99
C ALA A 278 -2.51 -14.78 2.36
N THR A 279 -2.22 -13.93 3.33
CA THR A 279 -1.61 -14.32 4.61
C THR A 279 -2.56 -14.06 5.76
N ASN A 280 -2.73 -15.02 6.65
CA ASN A 280 -3.57 -14.87 7.84
C ASN A 280 -2.80 -14.29 9.05
N THR A 281 -3.51 -14.06 10.16
CA THR A 281 -2.94 -13.53 11.40
C THR A 281 -1.83 -14.39 12.02
N GLU A 282 -1.71 -15.68 11.62
CA GLU A 282 -0.66 -16.60 12.04
C GLU A 282 0.53 -16.62 11.06
N ASN A 283 0.57 -15.73 10.07
CA ASN A 283 1.55 -15.68 8.98
C ASN A 283 1.58 -16.96 8.12
N LYS A 284 0.45 -17.65 7.98
CA LYS A 284 0.30 -18.77 7.06
C LYS A 284 -0.26 -18.28 5.72
N LEU A 285 0.27 -18.80 4.63
CA LEU A 285 -0.22 -18.51 3.28
C LEU A 285 -1.49 -19.32 2.98
N TYR A 286 -2.37 -18.79 2.16
CA TYR A 286 -3.51 -19.50 1.59
C TYR A 286 -3.04 -20.74 0.80
N GLY A 287 -2.10 -20.56 -0.11
CA GLY A 287 -1.34 -21.60 -0.79
C GLY A 287 -2.06 -22.25 -1.97
N GLU A 288 -1.27 -22.93 -2.80
CA GLU A 288 -1.74 -23.63 -4.00
C GLU A 288 -2.72 -24.77 -3.69
N ASP A 289 -2.52 -25.50 -2.59
CA ASP A 289 -3.36 -26.66 -2.24
C ASP A 289 -4.79 -26.24 -1.86
N ARG A 290 -4.94 -25.15 -1.12
CA ARG A 290 -6.27 -24.60 -0.77
C ARG A 290 -6.96 -24.05 -1.99
N LEU A 291 -6.24 -23.31 -2.83
CA LEU A 291 -6.77 -22.82 -4.10
C LEU A 291 -7.29 -23.96 -4.93
N LEU A 292 -6.50 -25.01 -5.17
CA LEU A 292 -6.88 -26.18 -5.96
C LEU A 292 -8.10 -26.91 -5.36
N SER A 293 -8.11 -27.07 -4.03
CA SER A 293 -9.23 -27.69 -3.32
C SER A 293 -10.53 -26.90 -3.51
N PHE A 294 -10.49 -25.58 -3.34
CA PHE A 294 -11.65 -24.70 -3.54
C PHE A 294 -12.14 -24.74 -4.99
N MET A 295 -11.21 -24.69 -5.97
CA MET A 295 -11.51 -24.77 -7.39
C MET A 295 -12.29 -26.05 -7.72
N ASN A 296 -11.86 -27.20 -7.19
CA ASN A 296 -12.48 -28.48 -7.45
C ASN A 296 -13.83 -28.67 -6.74
N GLN A 297 -13.99 -28.14 -5.53
CA GLN A 297 -15.27 -28.16 -4.81
C GLN A 297 -16.33 -27.32 -5.50
N ASN A 298 -15.92 -26.26 -6.22
CA ASN A 298 -16.81 -25.29 -6.85
C ASN A 298 -16.77 -25.33 -8.39
N ALA A 299 -16.28 -26.43 -8.97
CA ALA A 299 -15.93 -26.54 -10.39
C ALA A 299 -17.08 -26.33 -11.39
N THR A 300 -18.33 -26.28 -10.93
CA THR A 300 -19.54 -26.14 -11.76
C THR A 300 -20.16 -24.75 -11.68
N ILE A 301 -19.69 -23.88 -10.78
CA ILE A 301 -20.22 -22.53 -10.60
C ILE A 301 -19.76 -21.64 -11.78
N GLU A 302 -20.65 -20.81 -12.31
CA GLU A 302 -20.35 -19.83 -13.37
C GLU A 302 -19.26 -18.83 -12.90
N ALA A 303 -18.45 -18.33 -13.84
CA ALA A 303 -17.30 -17.45 -13.51
C ALA A 303 -17.72 -16.21 -12.73
N THR A 304 -18.84 -15.60 -13.05
CA THR A 304 -19.40 -14.42 -12.40
C THR A 304 -19.74 -14.62 -10.91
N ALA A 305 -20.13 -15.84 -10.53
CA ALA A 305 -20.38 -16.20 -9.14
C ALA A 305 -19.16 -16.83 -8.47
N PHE A 306 -18.30 -17.48 -9.25
CA PHE A 306 -17.13 -18.20 -8.76
C PHE A 306 -16.06 -17.26 -8.19
N LEU A 307 -15.67 -16.18 -8.94
CA LEU A 307 -14.61 -15.29 -8.48
C LEU A 307 -14.96 -14.56 -7.17
N PRO A 308 -16.17 -14.02 -6.98
CA PRO A 308 -16.58 -13.48 -5.68
C PRO A 308 -16.57 -14.52 -4.56
N ALA A 309 -16.97 -15.77 -4.84
CA ALA A 309 -16.95 -16.84 -3.85
C ALA A 309 -15.53 -17.23 -3.44
N LEU A 310 -14.59 -17.28 -4.39
CA LEU A 310 -13.18 -17.51 -4.09
C LEU A 310 -12.61 -16.36 -3.26
N LYS A 311 -12.91 -15.10 -3.60
CA LYS A 311 -12.49 -13.95 -2.80
C LYS A 311 -13.03 -14.02 -1.37
N ALA A 312 -14.31 -14.37 -1.19
CA ALA A 312 -14.89 -14.54 0.14
C ALA A 312 -14.19 -15.66 0.95
N ASN A 313 -13.81 -16.77 0.31
CA ASN A 313 -13.06 -17.84 0.95
C ASN A 313 -11.63 -17.43 1.35
N ILE A 314 -10.97 -16.61 0.51
CA ILE A 314 -9.67 -16.01 0.85
C ILE A 314 -9.83 -15.08 2.05
N ASP A 315 -10.87 -14.23 2.07
CA ASP A 315 -11.13 -13.29 3.17
C ASP A 315 -11.42 -14.01 4.50
N GLU A 316 -12.18 -15.09 4.45
CA GLU A 316 -12.44 -15.95 5.62
C GLU A 316 -11.14 -16.53 6.18
N PHE A 317 -10.20 -16.96 5.32
CA PHE A 317 -8.90 -17.47 5.73
C PHE A 317 -7.99 -16.37 6.30
N VAL A 318 -7.96 -15.19 5.68
CA VAL A 318 -7.13 -14.03 6.08
C VAL A 318 -7.60 -13.48 7.43
N GLY A 319 -8.92 -13.41 7.66
CA GLY A 319 -9.52 -12.86 8.87
C GLY A 319 -9.23 -11.36 9.01
N GLU A 320 -8.72 -10.95 10.17
CA GLU A 320 -8.41 -9.53 10.46
C GLU A 320 -7.05 -9.06 9.94
N ALA A 321 -6.27 -9.94 9.30
CA ALA A 321 -4.98 -9.53 8.73
C ALA A 321 -5.20 -8.58 7.53
N PRO A 322 -4.35 -7.57 7.33
CA PRO A 322 -4.45 -6.70 6.16
C PRO A 322 -4.15 -7.49 4.88
N GLN A 323 -4.80 -7.14 3.78
CA GLN A 323 -4.49 -7.70 2.47
C GLN A 323 -3.02 -7.42 2.13
N PHE A 324 -2.25 -8.47 1.85
CA PHE A 324 -0.81 -8.38 1.65
C PHE A 324 -0.47 -7.89 0.24
N ASP A 325 -1.13 -8.41 -0.80
CA ASP A 325 -0.90 -8.05 -2.19
C ASP A 325 -2.18 -7.85 -2.98
N ASP A 326 -2.04 -7.29 -4.19
CA ASP A 326 -3.13 -7.17 -5.14
C ASP A 326 -3.65 -8.57 -5.52
N ILE A 327 -4.95 -8.73 -5.65
CA ILE A 327 -5.59 -10.00 -6.01
C ILE A 327 -6.26 -9.82 -7.37
N THR A 328 -5.71 -10.49 -8.38
CA THR A 328 -6.29 -10.51 -9.71
C THR A 328 -6.65 -11.93 -10.11
N MET A 329 -7.85 -12.11 -10.63
CA MET A 329 -8.42 -13.39 -11.05
C MET A 329 -9.14 -13.21 -12.38
N LEU A 330 -8.96 -14.18 -13.31
CA LEU A 330 -9.64 -14.24 -14.59
C LEU A 330 -10.02 -15.70 -14.90
N MET A 331 -11.27 -15.92 -15.29
CA MET A 331 -11.74 -17.23 -15.70
C MET A 331 -12.46 -17.15 -17.04
#